data_3f998d67a1ed3258323abd459ef6dea5
#
_entry.id   3f998d67a1ed3258323abd459ef6dea5
#
_cell.length_a   1.000
_cell.length_b   1.000
_cell.length_c   1.000
_cell.angle_alpha   90.00
_cell.angle_beta   90.00
_cell.angle_gamma   90.00
#
_symmetry.space_group_name_H-M   'P 1'
#
loop_
_entity.id
_entity.type
_entity.pdbx_description
1 polymer ?
#
loop_
_entity_poly.entity_id
_entity_poly.type
_entity_poly.pdbx_seq_one_letter_code
_entity_poly.pdbx_strand_id
1 'polypeptide(L)'
;MTTLPKFGTTGMTANKRIGIFGGTFNPPHMGHRKMAEMLCAFERFEGIVILPDCKPPHKTGEFAPGEDRLNMCRLAFGDLPKVEISDFELKLGGKSYTVRTLEELKKQGVEYPGFIIGADSLVDFHKWYRYEDILKLAELIVYKRGGLSDEKML
;
A
#
# COMPACT_ATOMS: atom_id res chain seq x y z
N MET A 1 4.27 -18.51 9.67
CA MET A 1 4.94 -17.31 9.18
C MET A 1 4.08 -16.62 8.13
N THR A 2 3.91 -15.35 8.26
CA THR A 2 3.15 -14.57 7.28
C THR A 2 4.01 -14.34 6.06
N THR A 3 3.51 -14.72 4.91
CA THR A 3 4.21 -14.50 3.66
C THR A 3 3.40 -13.57 2.78
N LEU A 4 4.10 -12.82 1.95
CA LEU A 4 3.42 -12.04 0.94
C LEU A 4 2.83 -12.97 -0.10
N PRO A 5 1.69 -12.59 -0.69
CA PRO A 5 1.16 -13.36 -1.80
C PRO A 5 2.15 -13.27 -2.96
N LYS A 6 2.86 -14.28 -3.11
CA LYS A 6 3.51 -14.83 -4.30
C LYS A 6 4.13 -13.87 -5.31
N PHE A 7 4.76 -12.80 -4.85
CA PHE A 7 5.45 -11.91 -5.81
C PHE A 7 6.43 -12.68 -6.68
N GLY A 8 7.19 -13.59 -6.08
CA GLY A 8 8.16 -14.36 -6.84
C GLY A 8 7.54 -15.33 -7.82
N THR A 9 6.37 -15.88 -7.51
CA THR A 9 5.74 -16.88 -8.37
C THR A 9 4.97 -16.25 -9.51
N THR A 10 4.63 -14.97 -9.40
CA THR A 10 3.95 -14.26 -10.47
C THR A 10 4.92 -13.55 -11.40
N GLY A 11 6.20 -13.70 -11.19
CA GLY A 11 7.22 -13.01 -11.95
C GLY A 11 7.61 -11.66 -11.39
N MET A 12 6.95 -11.23 -10.31
CA MET A 12 7.32 -10.01 -9.63
C MET A 12 8.47 -10.32 -8.69
N THR A 13 9.68 -10.18 -9.19
CA THR A 13 10.89 -10.49 -8.44
C THR A 13 11.43 -9.25 -7.74
N ALA A 14 12.49 -9.42 -6.97
CA ALA A 14 13.15 -8.31 -6.30
C ALA A 14 13.64 -7.23 -7.26
N ASN A 15 13.86 -7.56 -8.53
CA ASN A 15 14.33 -6.61 -9.53
C ASN A 15 13.19 -5.78 -10.14
N LYS A 16 11.95 -6.11 -9.85
CA LYS A 16 10.80 -5.43 -10.43
C LYS A 16 10.25 -4.43 -9.44
N ARG A 17 9.76 -3.31 -9.99
CA ARG A 17 9.20 -2.26 -9.15
C ARG A 17 7.78 -2.61 -8.76
N ILE A 18 7.53 -2.54 -7.48
CA ILE A 18 6.21 -2.79 -6.91
C ILE A 18 5.77 -1.51 -6.21
N GLY A 19 4.53 -1.11 -6.45
CA GLY A 19 3.91 -0.01 -5.73
C GLY A 19 2.99 -0.56 -4.65
N ILE A 20 3.07 0.00 -3.46
CA ILE A 20 2.22 -0.41 -2.34
C ILE A 20 1.23 0.69 -2.06
N PHE A 21 -0.04 0.38 -2.21
CA PHE A 21 -1.14 1.29 -1.95
C PHE A 21 -1.85 0.80 -0.70
N GLY A 22 -1.45 1.35 0.44
CA GLY A 22 -2.02 1.00 1.72
C GLY A 22 -3.18 1.88 2.08
N GLY A 23 -4.03 1.41 2.95
CA GLY A 23 -5.14 2.20 3.45
C GLY A 23 -6.07 1.38 4.31
N THR A 24 -7.02 2.04 4.92
CA THR A 24 -8.04 1.37 5.71
C THR A 24 -9.11 0.74 4.82
N PHE A 25 -9.46 1.44 3.73
CA PHE A 25 -10.51 1.00 2.80
C PHE A 25 -11.80 0.62 3.53
N ASN A 26 -12.38 1.58 4.20
CA ASN A 26 -13.56 1.38 5.07
C ASN A 26 -14.71 2.32 4.67
N PRO A 27 -15.34 2.11 3.51
CA PRO A 27 -15.04 1.16 2.45
C PRO A 27 -14.09 1.75 1.39
N PRO A 28 -13.60 0.95 0.45
CA PRO A 28 -12.96 1.51 -0.74
C PRO A 28 -14.00 2.28 -1.57
N HIS A 29 -13.56 3.32 -2.25
CA HIS A 29 -14.47 4.17 -3.02
C HIS A 29 -13.87 4.53 -4.37
N MET A 30 -14.61 5.32 -5.16
CA MET A 30 -14.20 5.67 -6.52
C MET A 30 -12.86 6.38 -6.58
N GLY A 31 -12.53 7.18 -5.57
CA GLY A 31 -11.22 7.81 -5.52
C GLY A 31 -10.09 6.79 -5.42
N HIS A 32 -10.28 5.76 -4.61
CA HIS A 32 -9.32 4.66 -4.51
C HIS A 32 -9.22 3.92 -5.84
N ARG A 33 -10.35 3.67 -6.48
CA ARG A 33 -10.37 2.95 -7.77
C ARG A 33 -9.63 3.75 -8.84
N LYS A 34 -9.87 5.04 -8.93
CA LYS A 34 -9.18 5.90 -9.90
C LYS A 34 -7.68 5.91 -9.65
N MET A 35 -7.27 5.95 -8.39
CA MET A 35 -5.85 5.91 -8.06
C MET A 35 -5.24 4.59 -8.47
N ALA A 36 -5.91 3.48 -8.21
CA ALA A 36 -5.42 2.18 -8.60
C ALA A 36 -5.28 2.08 -10.13
N GLU A 37 -6.25 2.62 -10.87
CA GLU A 37 -6.17 2.65 -12.34
C GLU A 37 -4.97 3.45 -12.82
N MET A 38 -4.72 4.60 -12.21
CA MET A 38 -3.57 5.43 -12.57
C MET A 38 -2.25 4.73 -12.25
N LEU A 39 -2.18 4.07 -11.12
CA LEU A 39 -0.98 3.34 -10.74
C LEU A 39 -0.71 2.19 -11.70
N CYS A 40 -1.74 1.52 -12.17
CA CYS A 40 -1.60 0.45 -13.16
C CYS A 40 -1.09 0.98 -14.49
N ALA A 41 -1.47 2.20 -14.86
CA ALA A 41 -1.01 2.83 -16.09
C ALA A 41 0.39 3.41 -15.96
N PHE A 42 0.89 3.54 -14.73
CA PHE A 42 2.20 4.12 -14.47
C PHE A 42 3.28 3.08 -14.74
N GLU A 43 4.08 3.30 -15.77
CA GLU A 43 5.02 2.29 -16.25
C GLU A 43 6.11 1.92 -15.26
N ARG A 44 6.35 2.76 -14.26
CA ARG A 44 7.34 2.46 -13.23
C ARG A 44 7.02 1.21 -12.42
N PHE A 45 5.75 0.84 -12.32
CA PHE A 45 5.34 -0.30 -11.52
C PHE A 45 4.89 -1.44 -12.41
N GLU A 46 5.40 -2.61 -12.12
CA GLU A 46 4.98 -3.84 -12.77
C GLU A 46 3.90 -4.54 -11.97
N GLY A 47 3.77 -4.19 -10.69
CA GLY A 47 2.72 -4.72 -9.84
C GLY A 47 2.32 -3.69 -8.80
N ILE A 48 1.04 -3.70 -8.46
CA ILE A 48 0.48 -2.83 -7.44
C ILE A 48 -0.14 -3.71 -6.36
N VAL A 49 0.26 -3.50 -5.12
CA VAL A 49 -0.30 -4.24 -4.00
C VAL A 49 -1.25 -3.32 -3.25
N ILE A 50 -2.50 -3.71 -3.17
CA ILE A 50 -3.49 -3.06 -2.33
C ILE A 50 -3.39 -3.72 -0.96
N LEU A 51 -3.11 -2.93 0.06
CA LEU A 51 -2.75 -3.44 1.37
C LEU A 51 -3.65 -2.86 2.46
N PRO A 52 -4.82 -3.47 2.71
CA PRO A 52 -5.69 -3.02 3.79
C PRO A 52 -4.98 -3.17 5.14
N ASP A 53 -5.07 -2.15 5.98
CA ASP A 53 -4.45 -2.21 7.29
C ASP A 53 -5.29 -2.98 8.28
N CYS A 54 -4.66 -3.42 9.36
CA CYS A 54 -5.35 -4.12 10.44
C CYS A 54 -6.01 -3.11 11.37
N LYS A 55 -5.19 -2.27 12.00
CA LYS A 55 -5.66 -1.19 12.87
C LYS A 55 -4.87 0.06 12.54
N PRO A 56 -5.51 1.07 11.92
CA PRO A 56 -4.78 2.29 11.59
C PRO A 56 -4.34 2.99 12.87
N PRO A 57 -3.04 3.32 13.00
CA PRO A 57 -2.52 3.87 14.25
C PRO A 57 -2.98 5.28 14.54
N HIS A 58 -3.40 6.02 13.53
CA HIS A 58 -3.78 7.43 13.67
C HIS A 58 -5.28 7.67 13.62
N LYS A 59 -6.07 6.62 13.57
CA LYS A 59 -7.52 6.75 13.46
C LYS A 59 -8.21 6.09 14.63
N THR A 60 -9.32 6.69 15.06
CA THR A 60 -10.18 6.13 16.10
C THR A 60 -11.56 5.90 15.50
N GLY A 61 -12.36 5.11 16.19
CA GLY A 61 -13.72 4.82 15.75
C GLY A 61 -13.88 3.38 15.31
N GLU A 62 -15.02 3.11 14.72
CA GLU A 62 -15.36 1.78 14.28
C GLU A 62 -14.97 1.56 12.83
N PHE A 63 -14.44 0.40 12.57
CA PHE A 63 -14.06 -0.01 11.23
C PHE A 63 -14.73 -1.33 10.93
N ALA A 64 -15.11 -1.54 9.67
CA ALA A 64 -15.58 -2.86 9.27
C ALA A 64 -14.48 -3.89 9.54
N PRO A 65 -14.86 -5.14 9.84
CA PRO A 65 -13.85 -6.18 10.06
C PRO A 65 -12.87 -6.26 8.88
N GLY A 66 -11.62 -6.59 9.21
CA GLY A 66 -10.58 -6.70 8.18
C GLY A 66 -10.97 -7.60 7.02
N GLU A 67 -11.60 -8.73 7.33
CA GLU A 67 -12.05 -9.67 6.30
C GLU A 67 -13.04 -9.03 5.33
N ASP A 68 -13.97 -8.23 5.85
CA ASP A 68 -14.96 -7.55 5.01
C ASP A 68 -14.30 -6.48 4.16
N ARG A 69 -13.36 -5.73 4.73
CA ARG A 69 -12.63 -4.70 3.98
C ARG A 69 -11.77 -5.34 2.89
N LEU A 70 -11.18 -6.47 3.17
CA LEU A 70 -10.40 -7.22 2.20
C LEU A 70 -11.29 -7.66 1.03
N ASN A 71 -12.47 -8.19 1.33
CA ASN A 71 -13.40 -8.62 0.29
C ASN A 71 -13.91 -7.45 -0.54
N MET A 72 -14.17 -6.31 0.11
CA MET A 72 -14.56 -5.11 -0.63
C MET A 72 -13.45 -4.63 -1.57
N CYS A 73 -12.19 -4.75 -1.15
CA CYS A 73 -11.06 -4.41 -2.03
C CYS A 73 -10.98 -5.37 -3.22
N ARG A 74 -11.24 -6.65 -3.01
CA ARG A 74 -11.26 -7.61 -4.11
C ARG A 74 -12.33 -7.26 -5.14
N LEU A 75 -13.49 -6.81 -4.68
CA LEU A 75 -14.55 -6.36 -5.58
C LEU A 75 -14.20 -5.05 -6.29
N ALA A 76 -13.56 -4.14 -5.57
CA ALA A 76 -13.28 -2.80 -6.12
C ALA A 76 -12.10 -2.79 -7.08
N PHE A 77 -11.11 -3.66 -6.89
CA PHE A 77 -9.85 -3.57 -7.61
C PHE A 77 -9.42 -4.87 -8.30
N GLY A 78 -10.06 -5.99 -8.01
CA GLY A 78 -9.58 -7.31 -8.42
C GLY A 78 -9.53 -7.55 -9.92
N ASP A 79 -10.22 -6.74 -10.71
CA ASP A 79 -10.21 -6.85 -12.17
C ASP A 79 -9.03 -6.15 -12.83
N LEU A 80 -8.29 -5.33 -12.09
CA LEU A 80 -7.15 -4.59 -12.64
C LEU A 80 -5.95 -5.52 -12.82
N PRO A 81 -5.32 -5.50 -13.99
CA PRO A 81 -4.37 -6.56 -14.36
C PRO A 81 -3.08 -6.59 -13.54
N LYS A 82 -2.65 -5.45 -13.00
CA LYS A 82 -1.41 -5.40 -12.22
C LYS A 82 -1.66 -5.49 -10.72
N VAL A 83 -2.91 -5.53 -10.29
CA VAL A 83 -3.26 -5.38 -8.87
C VAL A 83 -3.32 -6.73 -8.19
N GLU A 84 -2.75 -6.78 -7.00
CA GLU A 84 -2.87 -7.89 -6.09
C GLU A 84 -3.36 -7.35 -4.75
N ILE A 85 -4.38 -7.97 -4.18
CA ILE A 85 -4.94 -7.58 -2.90
C ILE A 85 -4.28 -8.44 -1.84
N SER A 86 -3.65 -7.81 -0.84
CA SER A 86 -2.88 -8.55 0.16
C SER A 86 -3.50 -8.46 1.55
N ASP A 87 -3.54 -9.58 2.23
CA ASP A 87 -3.96 -9.66 3.62
C ASP A 87 -2.78 -9.58 4.59
N PHE A 88 -1.63 -9.15 4.11
CA PHE A 88 -0.40 -9.19 4.88
C PHE A 88 -0.51 -8.47 6.23
N GLU A 89 -1.04 -7.24 6.24
CA GLU A 89 -1.18 -6.50 7.49
C GLU A 89 -2.24 -7.09 8.41
N LEU A 90 -3.28 -7.67 7.84
CA LEU A 90 -4.30 -8.33 8.65
C LEU A 90 -3.72 -9.53 9.38
N LYS A 91 -2.82 -10.25 8.73
CA LYS A 91 -2.16 -11.40 9.34
C LYS A 91 -1.10 -11.00 10.36
N LEU A 92 -0.43 -9.88 10.14
CA LEU A 92 0.51 -9.36 11.15
C LEU A 92 -0.21 -9.00 12.44
N GLY A 93 -1.42 -8.46 12.31
CA GLY A 93 -2.22 -8.06 13.46
C GLY A 93 -1.71 -6.81 14.15
N GLY A 94 -2.46 -6.32 15.12
CA GLY A 94 -2.10 -5.13 15.87
C GLY A 94 -2.16 -3.86 15.06
N LYS A 95 -1.51 -2.81 15.55
CA LYS A 95 -1.46 -1.53 14.83
C LYS A 95 -0.58 -1.65 13.60
N SER A 96 -1.07 -1.13 12.50
CA SER A 96 -0.40 -1.23 11.20
C SER A 96 0.57 -0.07 11.00
N TYR A 97 1.70 -0.11 11.70
CA TYR A 97 2.75 0.89 11.48
C TYR A 97 3.47 0.59 10.18
N THR A 98 3.55 1.57 9.31
CA THR A 98 4.14 1.41 7.98
C THR A 98 5.57 0.88 8.02
N VAL A 99 6.39 1.39 8.94
CA VAL A 99 7.78 0.94 9.04
C VAL A 99 7.86 -0.55 9.32
N ARG A 100 7.00 -1.06 10.19
CA ARG A 100 6.98 -2.48 10.52
C ARG A 100 6.62 -3.34 9.31
N THR A 101 5.63 -2.88 8.58
CA THR A 101 5.20 -3.56 7.35
C THR A 101 6.33 -3.60 6.33
N LEU A 102 7.00 -2.47 6.11
CA LEU A 102 8.09 -2.40 5.15
C LEU A 102 9.28 -3.24 5.56
N GLU A 103 9.58 -3.31 6.85
CA GLU A 103 10.66 -4.17 7.35
C GLU A 103 10.36 -5.64 7.08
N GLU A 104 9.11 -6.06 7.32
CA GLU A 104 8.73 -7.44 7.04
C GLU A 104 8.74 -7.75 5.54
N LEU A 105 8.31 -6.80 4.72
CA LEU A 105 8.35 -6.97 3.27
C LEU A 105 9.78 -7.11 2.79
N LYS A 106 10.70 -6.35 3.37
CA LYS A 106 12.11 -6.44 3.01
C LYS A 106 12.67 -7.83 3.32
N LYS A 107 12.29 -8.39 4.47
CA LYS A 107 12.71 -9.75 4.82
C LYS A 107 12.24 -10.77 3.80
N GLN A 108 11.17 -10.49 3.11
CA GLN A 108 10.59 -11.39 2.11
C GLN A 108 11.04 -11.05 0.69
N GLY A 109 12.01 -10.18 0.53
CA GLY A 109 12.61 -9.89 -0.77
C GLY A 109 12.05 -8.68 -1.48
N VAL A 110 11.13 -7.94 -0.86
CA VAL A 110 10.60 -6.71 -1.45
C VAL A 110 11.47 -5.56 -1.00
N GLU A 111 12.43 -5.18 -1.82
CA GLU A 111 13.37 -4.13 -1.51
C GLU A 111 12.96 -2.83 -2.17
N TYR A 112 12.91 -1.81 -1.38
CA TYR A 112 12.68 -0.43 -1.80
C TYR A 112 11.50 -0.26 -2.75
N PRO A 113 10.29 -0.70 -2.37
CA PRO A 113 9.11 -0.50 -3.20
C PRO A 113 8.69 0.97 -3.21
N GLY A 114 7.82 1.34 -4.14
CA GLY A 114 7.11 2.61 -4.04
C GLY A 114 6.03 2.50 -2.98
N PHE A 115 5.94 3.48 -2.10
CA PHE A 115 4.87 3.52 -1.10
C PHE A 115 4.01 4.74 -1.38
N ILE A 116 2.74 4.49 -1.69
CA ILE A 116 1.85 5.53 -2.21
C ILE A 116 1.04 6.14 -1.06
N ILE A 117 1.13 7.46 -0.91
CA ILE A 117 0.32 8.18 0.08
C ILE A 117 -0.34 9.38 -0.60
N GLY A 118 -1.43 9.83 -0.01
CA GLY A 118 -2.07 11.06 -0.47
C GLY A 118 -1.34 12.29 0.04
N ALA A 119 -1.52 13.42 -0.65
CA ALA A 119 -0.91 14.68 -0.25
C ALA A 119 -1.31 15.09 1.17
N ASP A 120 -2.53 14.76 1.57
CA ASP A 120 -2.99 15.08 2.93
C ASP A 120 -2.16 14.37 3.99
N SER A 121 -1.72 13.15 3.70
CA SER A 121 -0.88 12.39 4.63
C SER A 121 0.54 12.92 4.69
N LEU A 122 1.00 13.53 3.61
CA LEU A 122 2.35 14.07 3.56
C LEU A 122 2.57 15.16 4.62
N VAL A 123 1.55 15.97 4.87
CA VAL A 123 1.64 17.07 5.84
C VAL A 123 2.03 16.53 7.22
N ASP A 124 1.52 15.37 7.59
CA ASP A 124 1.76 14.77 8.90
C ASP A 124 2.75 13.62 8.87
N PHE A 125 3.42 13.39 7.73
CA PHE A 125 4.31 12.25 7.59
C PHE A 125 5.41 12.23 8.64
N HIS A 126 5.90 13.38 9.03
CA HIS A 126 6.95 13.47 10.06
C HIS A 126 6.47 12.99 11.44
N LYS A 127 5.18 12.81 11.61
CA LYS A 127 4.61 12.27 12.85
C LYS A 127 4.45 10.76 12.81
N TRP A 128 4.70 10.14 11.67
CA TRP A 128 4.57 8.70 11.56
C TRP A 128 5.70 8.02 12.32
N TYR A 129 5.39 6.91 12.93
CA TYR A 129 6.35 6.16 13.72
C TYR A 129 7.56 5.80 12.87
N ARG A 130 8.74 6.21 13.31
CA ARG A 130 10.01 5.96 12.65
C ARG A 130 10.01 6.38 11.18
N TYR A 131 9.46 7.56 10.89
CA TYR A 131 9.29 8.00 9.50
C TYR A 131 10.60 8.06 8.72
N GLU A 132 11.72 8.35 9.37
CA GLU A 132 12.99 8.39 8.68
C GLU A 132 13.42 7.02 8.20
N ASP A 133 13.08 5.97 8.94
CA ASP A 133 13.36 4.61 8.51
C ASP A 133 12.47 4.21 7.35
N ILE A 134 11.25 4.72 7.29
CA ILE A 134 10.36 4.48 6.16
C ILE A 134 11.02 4.96 4.86
N LEU A 135 11.64 6.14 4.90
CA LEU A 135 12.30 6.71 3.72
C LEU A 135 13.51 5.88 3.27
N LYS A 136 14.09 5.11 4.17
CA LYS A 136 15.18 4.20 3.83
C LYS A 136 14.69 2.90 3.21
N LEU A 137 13.44 2.54 3.50
CA LEU A 137 12.88 1.26 3.09
C LEU A 137 12.04 1.34 1.84
N ALA A 138 11.56 2.53 1.47
CA ALA A 138 10.65 2.70 0.35
C ALA A 138 10.80 4.06 -0.27
N GLU A 139 10.46 4.16 -1.54
CA GLU A 139 10.34 5.43 -2.22
C GLU A 139 8.94 5.96 -1.94
N LEU A 140 8.87 7.16 -1.35
CA LEU A 140 7.58 7.76 -1.05
C LEU A 140 7.01 8.39 -2.31
N ILE A 141 5.83 7.95 -2.71
CA ILE A 141 5.14 8.47 -3.88
C ILE A 141 3.87 9.14 -3.40
N VAL A 142 3.77 10.43 -3.71
CA VAL A 142 2.68 11.25 -3.20
C VAL A 142 1.75 11.60 -4.36
N TYR A 143 0.48 11.37 -4.16
CA TYR A 143 -0.51 11.83 -5.12
C TYR A 143 -1.38 12.90 -4.49
N LYS A 144 -1.92 13.76 -5.35
CA LYS A 144 -2.92 14.71 -4.92
C LYS A 144 -4.20 14.45 -5.72
N ARG A 145 -5.29 14.97 -5.19
CA ARG A 145 -6.58 14.84 -5.86
C ARG A 145 -6.44 15.32 -7.30
N GLY A 146 -6.83 14.47 -8.25
CA GLY A 146 -6.69 14.77 -9.67
C GLY A 146 -5.54 14.05 -10.36
N GLY A 147 -4.68 13.35 -9.62
CA GLY A 147 -3.71 12.47 -10.24
C GLY A 147 -2.33 12.48 -9.62
N LEU A 148 -1.43 11.70 -10.23
CA LEU A 148 -0.03 11.66 -9.85
C LEU A 148 0.70 12.84 -10.48
N SER A 149 1.66 13.36 -9.75
CA SER A 149 2.48 14.45 -10.23
C SER A 149 3.93 14.13 -9.88
N ASP A 150 4.80 14.25 -10.88
CA ASP A 150 6.23 14.04 -10.66
C ASP A 150 6.80 14.97 -9.60
N GLU A 151 6.23 16.17 -9.50
CA GLU A 151 6.66 17.14 -8.49
C GLU A 151 6.38 16.68 -7.08
N LYS A 152 5.53 15.69 -6.89
CA LYS A 152 5.16 15.17 -5.58
C LYS A 152 5.87 13.88 -5.24
N MET A 153 6.73 13.40 -6.10
CA MET A 153 7.52 12.21 -5.81
C MET A 153 8.74 12.58 -4.98
N LEU A 154 8.92 11.85 -3.93
CA LEU A 154 10.01 12.11 -3.00
C LEU A 154 11.02 10.97 -3.01
#